data_e15e4f3658cf277eca7153057942f7f6
#
_entry.id   e15e4f3658cf277eca7153057942f7f6
#
_cell.length_a   1.000
_cell.length_b   1.000
_cell.length_c   1.000
_cell.angle_alpha   90.00
_cell.angle_beta   90.00
_cell.angle_gamma   90.00
#
_symmetry.space_group_name_H-M   'P 1'
#
loop_
_entity.id
_entity.type
_entity.pdbx_description
1 polymer ?
#
loop_
_entity_poly.entity_id
_entity_poly.type
_entity_poly.pdbx_seq_one_letter_code
_entity_poly.pdbx_strand_id
1 'polypeptide(L)'
;MKKVTIDADGMHYTALNRRIRDEVAAGVEEIMIDHVLGQRFIADGLKGKVTLIIHGVPGGDLGMFMSGPTCIVYGNCEHAPGNTMDAGNIVIHGGAGDAVAHSMRGGRVLVRDDIGYRGGIHMKEYQQKCPILMVGGSARAFLGEDMAGGLIIVLGMNGEKPIDERGIGSGIHGGEIYIRGTVDEHNVGFGATIKPYGVEQREKILPCIQEFSRRFDIDCSRILDDDFTRIAPSSSRPFAHKYVWE
;
A
#
# COMPACT_ATOMS: atom_id res chain seq x y z
N MET A 1 3.21 27.59 8.51
CA MET A 1 3.50 26.43 7.64
C MET A 1 4.08 26.98 6.34
N LYS A 2 5.35 26.67 6.07
CA LYS A 2 6.05 27.13 4.85
C LYS A 2 5.66 26.23 3.69
N LYS A 3 5.20 26.81 2.59
CA LYS A 3 4.73 26.09 1.40
C LYS A 3 5.48 26.52 0.16
N VAL A 4 5.66 25.61 -0.77
CA VAL A 4 6.27 25.87 -2.08
C VAL A 4 5.57 25.06 -3.17
N THR A 5 5.55 25.61 -4.39
CA THR A 5 5.10 24.90 -5.59
C THR A 5 6.30 24.67 -6.51
N ILE A 6 6.41 23.46 -7.03
CA ILE A 6 7.41 23.05 -8.02
C ILE A 6 6.65 22.63 -9.29
N ASP A 7 6.98 23.23 -10.40
CA ASP A 7 6.53 22.78 -11.71
C ASP A 7 7.53 21.71 -12.21
N ALA A 8 7.03 20.49 -12.40
CA ALA A 8 7.85 19.35 -12.82
C ALA A 8 7.85 19.13 -14.34
N ASP A 9 7.16 20.01 -15.12
CA ASP A 9 7.11 19.87 -16.57
C ASP A 9 8.52 19.85 -17.18
N GLY A 10 8.80 18.80 -17.97
CA GLY A 10 10.11 18.59 -18.58
C GLY A 10 11.29 18.35 -17.61
N MET A 11 11.06 18.33 -16.30
CA MET A 11 12.14 18.08 -15.34
C MET A 11 12.57 16.61 -15.33
N HIS A 12 13.87 16.38 -15.41
CA HIS A 12 14.44 15.06 -15.14
C HIS A 12 14.29 14.71 -13.65
N TYR A 13 13.97 13.45 -13.33
CA TYR A 13 13.67 13.02 -11.97
C TYR A 13 14.78 13.34 -10.96
N THR A 14 16.06 13.32 -11.35
CA THR A 14 17.16 13.68 -10.44
C THR A 14 17.14 15.15 -10.05
N ALA A 15 16.80 16.05 -10.97
CA ALA A 15 16.67 17.47 -10.71
C ALA A 15 15.47 17.75 -9.79
N LEU A 16 14.32 17.13 -10.06
CA LEU A 16 13.13 17.23 -9.23
C LEU A 16 13.41 16.75 -7.79
N ASN A 17 13.99 15.55 -7.63
CA ASN A 17 14.28 14.99 -6.31
C ASN A 17 15.30 15.80 -5.52
N ARG A 18 16.29 16.41 -6.20
CA ARG A 18 17.22 17.35 -5.57
C ARG A 18 16.46 18.57 -5.05
N ARG A 19 15.63 19.19 -5.89
CA ARG A 19 14.83 20.35 -5.50
C ARG A 19 13.92 20.05 -4.30
N ILE A 20 13.24 18.91 -4.28
CA ILE A 20 12.40 18.49 -3.15
C ILE A 20 13.25 18.42 -1.87
N ARG A 21 14.43 17.79 -1.90
CA ARG A 21 15.33 17.69 -0.74
C ARG A 21 15.82 19.05 -0.25
N ASP A 22 16.15 19.95 -1.17
CA ASP A 22 16.60 21.30 -0.83
C ASP A 22 15.51 22.09 -0.12
N GLU A 23 14.25 22.00 -0.59
CA GLU A 23 13.11 22.65 0.05
C GLU A 23 12.81 22.06 1.45
N VAL A 24 12.88 20.73 1.59
CA VAL A 24 12.71 20.07 2.89
C VAL A 24 13.82 20.51 3.85
N ALA A 25 15.07 20.58 3.41
CA ALA A 25 16.20 21.07 4.21
C ALA A 25 16.04 22.55 4.60
N ALA A 26 15.37 23.36 3.78
CA ALA A 26 15.03 24.75 4.06
C ALA A 26 13.80 24.91 4.99
N GLY A 27 13.27 23.78 5.53
CA GLY A 27 12.15 23.77 6.47
C GLY A 27 10.78 23.99 5.83
N VAL A 28 10.61 23.64 4.56
CA VAL A 28 9.30 23.61 3.90
C VAL A 28 8.49 22.42 4.45
N GLU A 29 7.25 22.67 4.83
CA GLU A 29 6.36 21.67 5.43
C GLU A 29 5.33 21.12 4.43
N GLU A 30 5.08 21.84 3.32
CA GLU A 30 4.19 21.41 2.25
C GLU A 30 4.79 21.78 0.89
N ILE A 31 4.91 20.77 0.01
CA ILE A 31 5.43 20.93 -1.35
C ILE A 31 4.34 20.47 -2.32
N MET A 32 3.82 21.40 -3.12
CA MET A 32 2.96 21.08 -4.25
C MET A 32 3.84 20.82 -5.49
N ILE A 33 3.59 19.75 -6.20
CA ILE A 33 4.35 19.37 -7.39
C ILE A 33 3.36 19.19 -8.54
N ASP A 34 3.41 20.11 -9.49
CA ASP A 34 2.52 20.11 -10.64
C ASP A 34 3.19 19.48 -11.87
N HIS A 35 2.38 18.99 -12.80
CA HIS A 35 2.79 18.40 -14.08
C HIS A 35 3.76 17.21 -13.94
N VAL A 36 3.55 16.38 -12.92
CA VAL A 36 4.34 15.16 -12.76
C VAL A 36 3.92 14.15 -13.82
N LEU A 37 4.91 13.66 -14.60
CA LEU A 37 4.70 12.69 -15.67
C LEU A 37 5.88 11.71 -15.73
N GLY A 38 5.80 10.64 -14.92
CA GLY A 38 6.78 9.56 -14.92
C GLY A 38 8.08 9.85 -14.16
N GLN A 39 8.20 10.96 -13.44
CA GLN A 39 9.40 11.20 -12.60
C GLN A 39 9.45 10.18 -11.47
N ARG A 40 10.55 9.43 -11.42
CA ARG A 40 10.78 8.32 -10.49
C ARG A 40 11.38 8.79 -9.17
N PHE A 41 11.28 7.93 -8.14
CA PHE A 41 11.93 8.11 -6.83
C PHE A 41 11.51 9.39 -6.08
N ILE A 42 10.33 9.93 -6.36
CA ILE A 42 9.81 11.09 -5.61
C ILE A 42 9.67 10.69 -4.14
N ALA A 43 10.15 11.53 -3.23
CA ALA A 43 10.18 11.31 -1.78
C ALA A 43 11.09 10.13 -1.32
N ASP A 44 11.97 9.60 -2.18
CA ASP A 44 12.90 8.53 -1.80
C ASP A 44 13.78 8.95 -0.61
N GLY A 45 13.77 8.11 0.43
CA GLY A 45 14.54 8.29 1.66
C GLY A 45 14.19 9.54 2.48
N LEU A 46 13.14 10.27 2.14
CA LEU A 46 12.72 11.44 2.92
C LEU A 46 12.30 11.06 4.34
N LYS A 47 12.66 11.92 5.29
CA LYS A 47 12.34 11.76 6.71
C LYS A 47 11.62 12.99 7.25
N GLY A 48 10.96 12.82 8.41
CA GLY A 48 10.31 13.92 9.11
C GLY A 48 8.87 14.17 8.68
N LYS A 49 8.38 15.38 8.92
CA LYS A 49 6.97 15.73 8.71
C LYS A 49 6.86 16.73 7.56
N VAL A 50 6.82 16.27 6.35
CA VAL A 50 6.53 17.08 5.17
C VAL A 50 5.37 16.42 4.40
N THR A 51 4.52 17.26 3.80
CA THR A 51 3.45 16.81 2.90
C THR A 51 3.83 17.18 1.47
N LEU A 52 3.84 16.17 0.59
CA LEU A 52 3.97 16.34 -0.85
C LEU A 52 2.60 16.16 -1.48
N ILE A 53 2.13 17.16 -2.20
CA ILE A 53 0.88 17.12 -2.98
C ILE A 53 1.30 17.03 -4.44
N ILE A 54 0.96 15.93 -5.10
CA ILE A 54 1.47 15.57 -6.42
C ILE A 54 0.31 15.56 -7.41
N HIS A 55 0.35 16.44 -8.39
CA HIS A 55 -0.61 16.48 -9.50
C HIS A 55 0.02 15.84 -10.74
N GLY A 56 -0.57 14.72 -11.17
CA GLY A 56 -0.11 13.93 -12.31
C GLY A 56 0.21 12.49 -11.96
N VAL A 57 1.15 11.88 -12.68
CA VAL A 57 1.48 10.47 -12.57
C VAL A 57 2.95 10.32 -12.17
N PRO A 58 3.26 10.10 -10.89
CA PRO A 58 4.62 9.78 -10.47
C PRO A 58 5.04 8.42 -11.03
N GLY A 59 6.29 8.35 -11.44
CA GLY A 59 6.95 7.12 -11.89
C GLY A 59 7.24 6.14 -10.75
N GLY A 60 7.95 5.07 -11.07
CA GLY A 60 8.23 4.00 -10.11
C GLY A 60 8.92 4.45 -8.83
N ASP A 61 8.68 3.69 -7.76
CA ASP A 61 9.32 3.83 -6.44
C ASP A 61 9.00 5.15 -5.70
N LEU A 62 7.77 5.68 -5.85
CA LEU A 62 7.29 6.78 -5.02
C LEU A 62 7.39 6.43 -3.54
N GLY A 63 8.10 7.24 -2.76
CA GLY A 63 8.24 7.06 -1.31
C GLY A 63 9.11 5.86 -0.89
N MET A 64 10.00 5.38 -1.77
CA MET A 64 10.94 4.32 -1.45
C MET A 64 11.81 4.73 -0.24
N PHE A 65 11.95 3.85 0.76
CA PHE A 65 12.66 4.12 2.03
C PHE A 65 12.16 5.35 2.83
N MET A 66 11.00 5.88 2.52
CA MET A 66 10.43 7.04 3.21
C MET A 66 10.15 6.73 4.68
N SER A 67 10.38 7.72 5.57
CA SER A 67 10.10 7.58 6.99
C SER A 67 9.50 8.86 7.59
N GLY A 68 8.17 8.96 7.53
CA GLY A 68 7.38 10.02 8.17
C GLY A 68 6.58 10.95 7.27
N PRO A 69 7.05 11.35 6.06
CA PRO A 69 6.29 12.21 5.16
C PRO A 69 4.92 11.66 4.75
N THR A 70 4.10 12.54 4.21
CA THR A 70 2.83 12.18 3.55
C THR A 70 2.92 12.58 2.08
N CYS A 71 2.66 11.63 1.17
CA CYS A 71 2.51 11.89 -0.27
C CYS A 71 1.03 11.71 -0.64
N ILE A 72 0.44 12.75 -1.26
CA ILE A 72 -0.93 12.73 -1.77
C ILE A 72 -0.84 12.88 -3.28
N VAL A 73 -1.28 11.87 -4.03
CA VAL A 73 -1.22 11.84 -5.50
C VAL A 73 -2.61 12.07 -6.06
N TYR A 74 -2.81 13.14 -6.77
CA TYR A 74 -4.00 13.40 -7.58
C TYR A 74 -3.79 12.90 -9.01
N GLY A 75 -3.92 11.61 -9.19
CA GLY A 75 -3.71 10.85 -10.42
C GLY A 75 -3.41 9.39 -10.11
N ASN A 76 -3.00 8.66 -11.15
CA ASN A 76 -2.48 7.30 -11.00
C ASN A 76 -1.03 7.32 -10.53
N CYS A 77 -0.53 6.18 -10.09
CA CYS A 77 0.88 5.97 -9.77
C CYS A 77 1.42 4.77 -10.55
N GLU A 78 2.67 4.82 -10.97
CA GLU A 78 3.32 3.67 -11.60
C GLU A 78 3.64 2.58 -10.57
N HIS A 79 4.69 1.78 -10.79
CA HIS A 79 5.01 0.60 -9.99
C HIS A 79 5.68 0.93 -8.65
N ALA A 80 5.47 0.06 -7.67
CA ALA A 80 6.15 0.00 -6.38
C ALA A 80 6.05 1.26 -5.49
N PRO A 81 4.92 2.01 -5.43
CA PRO A 81 4.79 3.06 -4.42
C PRO A 81 4.87 2.44 -3.01
N GLY A 82 5.63 3.08 -2.12
CA GLY A 82 5.86 2.60 -0.76
C GLY A 82 6.89 1.47 -0.64
N ASN A 83 7.71 1.25 -1.67
CA ASN A 83 8.77 0.26 -1.63
C ASN A 83 9.68 0.47 -0.41
N THR A 84 9.79 -0.54 0.45
CA THR A 84 10.61 -0.53 1.68
C THR A 84 10.34 0.69 2.59
N MET A 85 9.16 1.28 2.51
CA MET A 85 8.75 2.41 3.35
C MET A 85 8.70 1.99 4.83
N ASP A 86 9.20 2.86 5.69
CA ASP A 86 9.37 2.59 7.12
C ASP A 86 8.30 3.27 7.99
N ALA A 87 7.80 4.41 7.55
CA ALA A 87 6.72 5.19 8.16
C ALA A 87 6.20 6.27 7.21
N GLY A 88 5.02 6.82 7.50
CA GLY A 88 4.39 7.88 6.72
C GLY A 88 3.16 7.37 5.97
N ASN A 89 2.66 8.18 5.03
CA ASN A 89 1.45 7.85 4.29
C ASN A 89 1.64 8.12 2.80
N ILE A 90 1.12 7.23 1.96
CA ILE A 90 0.95 7.46 0.53
C ILE A 90 -0.55 7.30 0.24
N VAL A 91 -1.17 8.34 -0.33
CA VAL A 91 -2.60 8.38 -0.67
C VAL A 91 -2.72 8.66 -2.16
N ILE A 92 -3.25 7.69 -2.93
CA ILE A 92 -3.32 7.75 -4.38
C ILE A 92 -4.78 7.86 -4.80
N HIS A 93 -5.17 9.00 -5.37
CA HIS A 93 -6.52 9.29 -5.87
C HIS A 93 -6.78 8.71 -7.28
N GLY A 94 -6.15 7.63 -7.60
CA GLY A 94 -6.28 6.84 -8.83
C GLY A 94 -5.89 5.41 -8.55
N GLY A 95 -5.50 4.66 -9.59
CA GLY A 95 -4.92 3.34 -9.49
C GLY A 95 -3.40 3.36 -9.34
N ALA A 96 -2.83 2.19 -9.05
CA ALA A 96 -1.38 2.01 -9.02
C ALA A 96 -0.97 0.75 -9.78
N GLY A 97 0.28 0.73 -10.26
CA GLY A 97 0.84 -0.42 -10.99
C GLY A 97 1.17 -1.59 -10.07
N ASP A 98 2.18 -2.37 -10.46
CA ASP A 98 2.59 -3.58 -9.76
C ASP A 98 3.40 -3.30 -8.48
N ALA A 99 3.47 -4.30 -7.60
CA ALA A 99 4.32 -4.31 -6.41
C ALA A 99 4.09 -3.14 -5.44
N VAL A 100 2.86 -2.63 -5.36
CA VAL A 100 2.49 -1.61 -4.36
C VAL A 100 2.83 -2.09 -2.96
N ALA A 101 3.47 -1.25 -2.13
CA ALA A 101 3.92 -1.58 -0.77
C ALA A 101 4.94 -2.74 -0.72
N HIS A 102 5.76 -2.94 -1.77
CA HIS A 102 6.81 -3.94 -1.80
C HIS A 102 7.75 -3.80 -0.59
N SER A 103 7.95 -4.87 0.17
CA SER A 103 8.85 -4.89 1.34
C SER A 103 8.58 -3.78 2.38
N MET A 104 7.39 -3.19 2.39
CA MET A 104 7.01 -2.13 3.32
C MET A 104 7.06 -2.63 4.76
N ARG A 105 7.61 -1.83 5.68
CA ARG A 105 7.83 -2.19 7.10
C ARG A 105 6.97 -1.40 8.08
N GLY A 106 6.33 -0.35 7.60
CA GLY A 106 5.45 0.50 8.41
C GLY A 106 4.84 1.62 7.58
N GLY A 107 3.89 2.34 8.16
CA GLY A 107 3.13 3.36 7.46
C GLY A 107 1.94 2.80 6.68
N ARG A 108 1.38 3.61 5.79
CA ARG A 108 0.16 3.26 5.05
C ARG A 108 0.28 3.64 3.58
N VAL A 109 -0.18 2.75 2.71
CA VAL A 109 -0.45 3.03 1.30
C VAL A 109 -1.94 2.81 1.07
N LEU A 110 -2.64 3.87 0.67
CA LEU A 110 -4.07 3.86 0.37
C LEU A 110 -4.22 4.16 -1.12
N VAL A 111 -4.86 3.27 -1.87
CA VAL A 111 -5.12 3.41 -3.30
C VAL A 111 -6.62 3.41 -3.52
N ARG A 112 -7.16 4.47 -4.13
CA ARG A 112 -8.61 4.60 -4.33
C ARG A 112 -9.16 3.55 -5.29
N ASP A 113 -8.47 3.32 -6.40
CA ASP A 113 -8.91 2.45 -7.49
C ASP A 113 -8.13 1.12 -7.45
N ASP A 114 -7.82 0.54 -8.60
CA ASP A 114 -7.20 -0.77 -8.74
C ASP A 114 -5.68 -0.74 -8.56
N ILE A 115 -5.11 -1.90 -8.23
CA ILE A 115 -3.67 -2.14 -8.25
C ILE A 115 -3.30 -3.31 -9.16
N GLY A 116 -2.05 -3.32 -9.60
CA GLY A 116 -1.47 -4.39 -10.40
C GLY A 116 -1.12 -5.64 -9.59
N TYR A 117 -0.17 -6.41 -10.13
CA TYR A 117 0.32 -7.66 -9.58
C TYR A 117 1.17 -7.45 -8.32
N ARG A 118 1.18 -8.45 -7.42
CA ARG A 118 2.07 -8.52 -6.25
C ARG A 118 1.96 -7.35 -5.29
N GLY A 119 0.77 -6.79 -5.10
CA GLY A 119 0.53 -5.83 -4.02
C GLY A 119 0.89 -6.44 -2.66
N GLY A 120 1.66 -5.72 -1.84
CA GLY A 120 2.11 -6.18 -0.51
C GLY A 120 3.16 -7.30 -0.50
N ILE A 121 3.78 -7.59 -1.66
CA ILE A 121 4.86 -8.61 -1.71
C ILE A 121 5.97 -8.28 -0.71
N HIS A 122 6.42 -9.30 0.06
CA HIS A 122 7.45 -9.18 1.12
C HIS A 122 7.16 -8.14 2.19
N MET A 123 5.92 -7.67 2.33
CA MET A 123 5.50 -6.76 3.40
C MET A 123 5.80 -7.39 4.76
N LYS A 124 6.35 -6.61 5.71
CA LYS A 124 6.83 -7.17 6.97
C LYS A 124 6.61 -6.23 8.14
N GLU A 125 6.02 -6.72 9.20
CA GLU A 125 6.03 -6.01 10.49
C GLU A 125 7.45 -5.89 11.05
N TYR A 126 7.74 -4.73 11.60
CA TYR A 126 9.03 -4.48 12.26
C TYR A 126 8.83 -3.79 13.60
N GLN A 127 9.18 -4.47 14.69
CA GLN A 127 8.95 -4.01 16.07
C GLN A 127 7.44 -3.77 16.32
N GLN A 128 7.04 -2.52 16.57
CA GLN A 128 5.65 -2.11 16.81
C GLN A 128 5.00 -1.50 15.54
N LYS A 129 5.71 -1.52 14.40
CA LYS A 129 5.22 -0.96 13.15
C LYS A 129 4.47 -2.02 12.35
N CYS A 130 3.21 -1.77 12.07
CA CYS A 130 2.36 -2.59 11.21
C CYS A 130 2.13 -1.86 9.90
N PRO A 131 2.70 -2.31 8.77
CA PRO A 131 2.45 -1.72 7.47
C PRO A 131 1.03 -2.05 7.00
N ILE A 132 0.37 -1.07 6.37
CA ILE A 132 -1.01 -1.22 5.90
C ILE A 132 -1.09 -0.86 4.41
N LEU A 133 -1.57 -1.80 3.60
CA LEU A 133 -1.98 -1.57 2.23
C LEU A 133 -3.50 -1.66 2.15
N MET A 134 -4.15 -0.61 1.64
CA MET A 134 -5.59 -0.62 1.43
C MET A 134 -5.94 -0.20 0.00
N VAL A 135 -6.79 -1.00 -0.65
CA VAL A 135 -7.18 -0.88 -2.05
C VAL A 135 -8.68 -0.75 -2.13
N GLY A 136 -9.17 0.34 -2.73
CA GLY A 136 -10.60 0.58 -2.94
C GLY A 136 -11.18 -0.26 -4.08
N GLY A 137 -10.46 -0.40 -5.16
CA GLY A 137 -10.83 -1.26 -6.29
C GLY A 137 -10.37 -2.70 -6.13
N SER A 138 -9.85 -3.27 -7.20
CA SER A 138 -9.39 -4.66 -7.30
C SER A 138 -7.87 -4.79 -7.21
N ALA A 139 -7.39 -6.00 -6.95
CA ALA A 139 -5.97 -6.37 -7.01
C ALA A 139 -5.77 -7.53 -7.98
N ARG A 140 -4.56 -7.64 -8.57
CA ARG A 140 -4.18 -8.72 -9.46
C ARG A 140 -3.49 -9.86 -8.70
N ALA A 141 -3.04 -10.90 -9.44
CA ALA A 141 -2.44 -12.11 -8.87
C ALA A 141 -1.27 -11.86 -7.91
N PHE A 142 -1.03 -12.83 -7.02
CA PHE A 142 0.06 -12.85 -6.04
C PHE A 142 0.00 -11.73 -5.00
N LEU A 143 -1.21 -11.27 -4.65
CA LEU A 143 -1.43 -10.33 -3.56
C LEU A 143 -0.88 -10.89 -2.24
N GLY A 144 0.01 -10.16 -1.55
CA GLY A 144 0.62 -10.58 -0.29
C GLY A 144 1.60 -11.75 -0.41
N GLU A 145 2.22 -11.94 -1.60
CA GLU A 145 3.25 -12.96 -1.81
C GLU A 145 4.41 -12.78 -0.83
N ASP A 146 4.83 -13.89 -0.15
CA ASP A 146 5.90 -13.91 0.85
C ASP A 146 5.77 -12.85 1.97
N MET A 147 4.54 -12.47 2.29
CA MET A 147 4.24 -11.51 3.36
C MET A 147 4.64 -12.07 4.72
N ALA A 148 5.34 -11.28 5.52
CA ALA A 148 5.85 -11.63 6.85
C ALA A 148 5.23 -10.79 7.97
N GLY A 149 4.20 -10.00 7.68
CA GLY A 149 3.50 -9.15 8.64
C GLY A 149 2.80 -7.99 7.96
N GLY A 150 1.92 -7.32 8.69
CA GLY A 150 1.13 -6.20 8.19
C GLY A 150 -0.31 -6.58 7.82
N LEU A 151 -0.99 -5.63 7.21
CA LEU A 151 -2.39 -5.72 6.90
C LEU A 151 -2.65 -5.31 5.45
N ILE A 152 -3.32 -6.17 4.69
CA ILE A 152 -3.82 -5.84 3.35
C ILE A 152 -5.36 -5.89 3.37
N ILE A 153 -6.01 -4.86 2.82
CA ILE A 153 -7.48 -4.77 2.73
C ILE A 153 -7.84 -4.42 1.29
N VAL A 154 -8.71 -5.21 0.65
CA VAL A 154 -9.22 -4.97 -0.72
C VAL A 154 -10.73 -4.88 -0.69
N LEU A 155 -11.30 -3.77 -1.18
CA LEU A 155 -12.72 -3.45 -1.04
C LEU A 155 -13.56 -3.79 -2.28
N GLY A 156 -12.99 -3.83 -3.49
CA GLY A 156 -13.73 -4.13 -4.73
C GLY A 156 -14.87 -3.15 -5.01
N MET A 157 -14.65 -1.86 -4.82
CA MET A 157 -15.71 -0.84 -4.92
C MET A 157 -16.05 -0.45 -6.35
N ASN A 158 -15.24 -0.81 -7.33
CA ASN A 158 -15.44 -0.55 -8.76
C ASN A 158 -16.50 -1.46 -9.43
N GLY A 159 -17.14 -2.35 -8.66
CA GLY A 159 -18.17 -3.28 -9.15
C GLY A 159 -17.62 -4.58 -9.73
N GLU A 160 -16.31 -4.74 -9.79
CA GLU A 160 -15.65 -6.00 -10.15
C GLU A 160 -15.38 -6.86 -8.90
N LYS A 161 -14.99 -8.11 -9.10
CA LYS A 161 -14.51 -8.93 -7.99
C LYS A 161 -13.23 -8.29 -7.43
N PRO A 162 -13.10 -8.16 -6.10
CA PRO A 162 -11.90 -7.57 -5.49
C PRO A 162 -10.61 -8.25 -5.93
N ILE A 163 -10.68 -9.57 -6.19
CA ILE A 163 -9.63 -10.37 -6.81
C ILE A 163 -10.25 -11.64 -7.40
N ASP A 164 -9.89 -11.97 -8.64
CA ASP A 164 -10.32 -13.19 -9.33
C ASP A 164 -9.11 -13.95 -9.92
N GLU A 165 -7.94 -13.74 -9.33
CA GLU A 165 -6.69 -14.34 -9.78
C GLU A 165 -6.01 -15.12 -8.66
N ARG A 166 -5.12 -16.03 -9.05
CA ARG A 166 -4.48 -16.99 -8.14
C ARG A 166 -3.31 -16.42 -7.33
N GLY A 167 -2.88 -17.19 -6.35
CA GLY A 167 -1.64 -16.97 -5.62
C GLY A 167 -1.76 -15.99 -4.46
N ILE A 168 -2.98 -15.73 -3.98
CA ILE A 168 -3.21 -14.84 -2.85
C ILE A 168 -2.50 -15.38 -1.61
N GLY A 169 -1.58 -14.60 -1.05
CA GLY A 169 -0.80 -14.98 0.12
C GLY A 169 0.18 -16.14 -0.13
N SER A 170 0.61 -16.38 -1.37
CA SER A 170 1.60 -17.43 -1.66
C SER A 170 2.88 -17.19 -0.85
N GLY A 171 3.31 -18.17 -0.06
CA GLY A 171 4.50 -18.04 0.81
C GLY A 171 4.29 -17.20 2.08
N ILE A 172 3.08 -16.70 2.34
CA ILE A 172 2.78 -15.91 3.54
C ILE A 172 3.16 -16.65 4.83
N HIS A 173 3.84 -15.97 5.75
CA HIS A 173 4.23 -16.51 7.05
C HIS A 173 4.00 -15.52 8.21
N GLY A 174 3.39 -14.38 7.94
CA GLY A 174 2.93 -13.39 8.93
C GLY A 174 1.98 -12.37 8.31
N GLY A 175 1.18 -11.69 9.13
CA GLY A 175 0.19 -10.71 8.68
C GLY A 175 -1.13 -11.31 8.24
N GLU A 176 -2.01 -10.47 7.73
CA GLU A 176 -3.38 -10.85 7.33
C GLU A 176 -3.84 -10.09 6.09
N ILE A 177 -4.61 -10.77 5.25
CA ILE A 177 -5.22 -10.20 4.05
C ILE A 177 -6.74 -10.30 4.21
N TYR A 178 -7.44 -9.19 4.04
CA TYR A 178 -8.90 -9.08 4.10
C TYR A 178 -9.42 -8.67 2.73
N ILE A 179 -10.25 -9.51 2.14
CA ILE A 179 -10.85 -9.28 0.82
C ILE A 179 -12.36 -9.26 1.01
N ARG A 180 -13.01 -8.17 0.61
CA ARG A 180 -14.47 -8.05 0.72
C ARG A 180 -15.15 -9.11 -0.14
N GLY A 181 -16.15 -9.80 0.45
CA GLY A 181 -16.87 -10.89 -0.18
C GLY A 181 -16.14 -12.22 -0.12
N THR A 182 -16.51 -13.13 -1.02
CA THR A 182 -16.01 -14.50 -1.05
C THR A 182 -14.88 -14.68 -2.04
N VAL A 183 -13.82 -15.33 -1.60
CA VAL A 183 -12.67 -15.74 -2.43
C VAL A 183 -12.74 -17.24 -2.67
N ASP A 184 -12.47 -17.66 -3.91
CA ASP A 184 -12.36 -19.09 -4.25
C ASP A 184 -11.06 -19.64 -3.60
N GLU A 185 -11.19 -20.78 -2.89
CA GLU A 185 -10.04 -21.45 -2.25
C GLU A 185 -8.92 -21.79 -3.24
N HIS A 186 -9.25 -22.05 -4.52
CA HIS A 186 -8.26 -22.32 -5.58
C HIS A 186 -7.40 -21.10 -5.91
N ASN A 187 -7.82 -19.90 -5.55
CA ASN A 187 -7.06 -18.67 -5.72
C ASN A 187 -6.10 -18.41 -4.55
N VAL A 188 -6.29 -19.09 -3.41
CA VAL A 188 -5.41 -18.97 -2.24
C VAL A 188 -4.08 -19.69 -2.52
N GLY A 189 -2.99 -18.98 -2.26
CA GLY A 189 -1.64 -19.46 -2.55
C GLY A 189 -1.11 -20.47 -1.53
N PHE A 190 -0.03 -21.14 -1.89
CA PHE A 190 0.64 -22.08 -1.00
C PHE A 190 1.11 -21.41 0.30
N GLY A 191 0.83 -22.03 1.43
CA GLY A 191 1.18 -21.50 2.76
C GLY A 191 0.14 -20.58 3.37
N ALA A 192 -0.86 -20.16 2.58
CA ALA A 192 -2.01 -19.36 3.04
C ALA A 192 -3.22 -20.26 3.31
N THR A 193 -4.15 -19.77 4.11
CA THR A 193 -5.42 -20.44 4.39
C THR A 193 -6.50 -19.41 4.72
N ILE A 194 -7.75 -19.72 4.37
CA ILE A 194 -8.91 -18.94 4.79
C ILE A 194 -9.14 -19.20 6.30
N LYS A 195 -9.29 -18.15 7.06
CA LYS A 195 -9.54 -18.18 8.51
C LYS A 195 -10.91 -17.58 8.81
N PRO A 196 -11.50 -17.92 9.96
CA PRO A 196 -12.75 -17.29 10.39
C PRO A 196 -12.65 -15.75 10.42
N TYR A 197 -13.73 -15.11 9.97
CA TYR A 197 -13.95 -13.68 10.08
C TYR A 197 -15.12 -13.44 11.04
N GLY A 198 -14.94 -12.56 12.00
CA GLY A 198 -15.94 -12.26 13.01
C GLY A 198 -15.74 -10.86 13.60
N VAL A 199 -16.37 -10.61 14.75
CA VAL A 199 -16.41 -9.28 15.39
C VAL A 199 -14.99 -8.71 15.63
N GLU A 200 -14.09 -9.51 16.17
CA GLU A 200 -12.71 -9.09 16.45
C GLU A 200 -11.98 -8.62 15.18
N GLN A 201 -12.12 -9.35 14.09
CA GLN A 201 -11.49 -9.01 12.82
C GLN A 201 -12.11 -7.77 12.20
N ARG A 202 -13.45 -7.64 12.31
CA ARG A 202 -14.16 -6.43 11.89
C ARG A 202 -13.68 -5.20 12.66
N GLU A 203 -13.57 -5.28 13.97
CA GLU A 203 -13.05 -4.20 14.82
C GLU A 203 -11.60 -3.83 14.45
N LYS A 204 -10.79 -4.82 14.08
CA LYS A 204 -9.40 -4.60 13.64
C LYS A 204 -9.30 -3.78 12.35
N ILE A 205 -10.15 -4.05 11.34
CA ILE A 205 -10.09 -3.35 10.05
C ILE A 205 -10.92 -2.06 10.00
N LEU A 206 -11.86 -1.89 10.92
CA LEU A 206 -12.75 -0.73 10.97
C LEU A 206 -12.02 0.62 10.93
N PRO A 207 -10.95 0.87 11.72
CA PRO A 207 -10.23 2.16 11.65
C PRO A 207 -9.61 2.43 10.29
N CYS A 208 -9.17 1.37 9.58
CA CYS A 208 -8.59 1.50 8.24
C CYS A 208 -9.66 1.91 7.22
N ILE A 209 -10.84 1.27 7.28
CA ILE A 209 -11.97 1.60 6.40
C ILE A 209 -12.45 3.04 6.65
N GLN A 210 -12.55 3.46 7.91
CA GLN A 210 -12.91 4.83 8.28
C GLN A 210 -11.87 5.86 7.81
N GLU A 211 -10.58 5.53 7.87
CA GLU A 211 -9.53 6.41 7.36
C GLU A 211 -9.62 6.52 5.83
N PHE A 212 -9.84 5.40 5.13
CA PHE A 212 -10.04 5.36 3.69
C PHE A 212 -11.21 6.24 3.27
N SER A 213 -12.37 6.07 3.91
CA SER A 213 -13.56 6.89 3.71
C SER A 213 -13.25 8.39 3.80
N ARG A 214 -12.56 8.81 4.86
CA ARG A 214 -12.19 10.22 5.07
C ARG A 214 -11.16 10.74 4.05
N ARG A 215 -10.20 9.90 3.63
CA ARG A 215 -9.14 10.31 2.71
C ARG A 215 -9.64 10.54 1.29
N PHE A 216 -10.63 9.76 0.88
CA PHE A 216 -11.16 9.80 -0.48
C PHE A 216 -12.54 10.45 -0.59
N ASP A 217 -13.12 10.88 0.55
CA ASP A 217 -14.49 11.42 0.62
C ASP A 217 -15.54 10.45 0.01
N ILE A 218 -15.43 9.18 0.40
CA ILE A 218 -16.29 8.08 -0.07
C ILE A 218 -17.06 7.52 1.12
N ASP A 219 -18.38 7.38 0.98
CA ASP A 219 -19.19 6.70 1.99
C ASP A 219 -18.94 5.19 1.97
N CYS A 220 -18.22 4.72 2.98
CA CYS A 220 -17.94 3.31 3.22
C CYS A 220 -18.86 2.66 4.26
N SER A 221 -19.96 3.32 4.68
CA SER A 221 -20.83 2.82 5.75
C SER A 221 -21.42 1.43 5.45
N ARG A 222 -21.82 1.17 4.20
CA ARG A 222 -22.34 -0.13 3.76
C ARG A 222 -21.29 -1.23 3.75
N ILE A 223 -20.01 -0.88 3.51
CA ILE A 223 -18.91 -1.85 3.45
C ILE A 223 -18.66 -2.48 4.83
N LEU A 224 -18.99 -1.75 5.90
CA LEU A 224 -18.82 -2.22 7.27
C LEU A 224 -19.77 -3.36 7.62
N ASP A 225 -20.88 -3.50 6.89
CA ASP A 225 -21.87 -4.57 7.08
C ASP A 225 -21.60 -5.79 6.20
N ASP A 226 -20.67 -5.69 5.26
CA ASP A 226 -20.32 -6.79 4.37
C ASP A 226 -19.39 -7.80 5.03
N ASP A 227 -19.45 -9.03 4.53
CA ASP A 227 -18.50 -10.08 4.90
C ASP A 227 -17.17 -9.91 4.18
N PHE A 228 -16.12 -10.34 4.85
CA PHE A 228 -14.79 -10.40 4.30
C PHE A 228 -14.23 -11.82 4.36
N THR A 229 -13.51 -12.21 3.33
CA THR A 229 -12.65 -13.39 3.40
C THR A 229 -11.34 -12.99 4.04
N ARG A 230 -11.02 -13.59 5.20
CA ARG A 230 -9.75 -13.42 5.90
C ARG A 230 -8.78 -14.51 5.48
N ILE A 231 -7.63 -14.11 4.94
CA ILE A 231 -6.54 -15.01 4.56
C ILE A 231 -5.34 -14.72 5.47
N ALA A 232 -4.77 -15.79 6.02
CA ALA A 232 -3.65 -15.69 6.94
C ALA A 232 -2.71 -16.91 6.76
N PRO A 233 -1.50 -16.90 7.34
CA PRO A 233 -0.60 -18.02 7.28
C PRO A 233 -1.23 -19.31 7.83
N SER A 234 -1.02 -20.41 7.14
CA SER A 234 -1.29 -21.77 7.69
C SER A 234 -0.30 -22.12 8.80
N SER A 235 0.92 -21.60 8.71
CA SER A 235 2.01 -21.74 9.68
C SER A 235 2.93 -20.53 9.63
N SER A 236 3.48 -20.13 10.78
CA SER A 236 4.55 -19.13 10.85
C SER A 236 5.89 -19.62 10.29
N ARG A 237 5.98 -20.91 9.98
CA ARG A 237 7.18 -21.55 9.41
C ARG A 237 6.78 -22.46 8.25
N PRO A 238 6.36 -21.94 7.09
CA PRO A 238 5.81 -22.73 5.98
C PRO A 238 6.79 -23.75 5.42
N PHE A 239 8.09 -23.56 5.61
CA PHE A 239 9.15 -24.46 5.15
C PHE A 239 9.84 -25.26 6.27
N ALA A 240 9.25 -25.32 7.48
CA ALA A 240 9.84 -26.01 8.64
C ALA A 240 10.24 -27.46 8.33
N HIS A 241 9.48 -28.16 7.47
CA HIS A 241 9.76 -29.54 7.04
C HIS A 241 11.01 -29.68 6.17
N LYS A 242 11.58 -28.57 5.68
CA LYS A 242 12.83 -28.55 4.89
C LYS A 242 14.07 -28.27 5.72
N TYR A 243 13.91 -27.89 6.99
CA TYR A 243 15.03 -27.67 7.88
C TYR A 243 15.49 -29.03 8.45
N VAL A 244 16.78 -29.22 8.48
CA VAL A 244 17.39 -30.34 9.21
C VAL A 244 17.33 -30.01 10.69
N TRP A 245 16.68 -30.82 11.48
CA TRP A 245 16.70 -30.72 12.93
C TRP A 245 18.03 -31.26 13.43
N GLU A 246 18.77 -30.46 14.19
CA GLU A 246 19.91 -30.93 14.97
C GLU A 246 19.44 -31.70 16.20
#